data_9d51deb98a048754c1c018d409009995
#
_entry.id   9d51deb98a048754c1c018d409009995
#
_cell.length_a   1.000
_cell.length_b   1.000
_cell.length_c   1.000
_cell.angle_alpha   90.00
_cell.angle_beta   90.00
_cell.angle_gamma   90.00
#
_symmetry.space_group_name_H-M   'P 1'
#
loop_
_entity.id
_entity.type
_entity.pdbx_description
1 polymer ?
#
loop_
_entity_poly.entity_id
_entity_poly.type
_entity_poly.pdbx_seq_one_letter_code
_entity_poly.pdbx_strand_id
1 'polypeptide(L)'
;QEDIASILDPAFGRADATQNRTPGSDQHSVAGGVIALAVGPTDANYDFTPTILLLASPIPADTTPEQALTESAVALSDQVPGFRMLDDCPWPTTPESAQLRTGIYIQGRVPITACRWAWIHSDGTNDFLLTATATMTTPAFSNLNEDVLAIIMSMEVRNG
;
A
#
# COMPACT_ATOMS: atom_id res chain seq x y z
N GLN A 1 -4.21 -18.48 17.89
CA GLN A 1 -4.56 -17.69 16.69
C GLN A 1 -4.52 -16.24 17.13
N GLU A 2 -3.32 -15.64 17.10
CA GLU A 2 -3.13 -14.24 17.50
C GLU A 2 -3.73 -13.36 16.42
N ASP A 3 -4.48 -12.35 16.87
CA ASP A 3 -5.23 -11.43 16.05
C ASP A 3 -4.26 -10.50 15.31
N ILE A 4 -4.10 -10.69 13.99
CA ILE A 4 -3.21 -9.92 13.12
C ILE A 4 -3.52 -8.42 13.17
N ALA A 5 -4.73 -8.03 13.58
CA ALA A 5 -5.14 -6.64 13.74
C ALA A 5 -4.38 -5.87 14.83
N SER A 6 -3.71 -6.56 15.76
CA SER A 6 -2.94 -5.93 16.84
C SER A 6 -1.50 -5.55 16.45
N ILE A 7 -1.03 -6.00 15.29
CA ILE A 7 0.35 -5.80 14.80
C ILE A 7 0.45 -4.56 13.89
N LEU A 8 -0.68 -4.03 13.42
CA LEU A 8 -0.68 -2.83 12.59
C LEU A 8 -0.37 -1.61 13.46
N ASP A 9 0.81 -1.05 13.23
CA ASP A 9 1.29 0.20 13.83
C ASP A 9 0.21 1.30 13.68
N PRO A 10 -0.13 2.03 14.76
CA PRO A 10 -1.09 3.14 14.74
C PRO A 10 -0.76 4.28 13.78
N ALA A 11 0.43 4.29 13.15
CA ALA A 11 0.79 5.24 12.10
C ALA A 11 -0.02 5.05 10.81
N PHE A 12 -0.55 3.86 10.55
CA PHE A 12 -1.52 3.63 9.46
C PHE A 12 -2.92 3.73 10.06
N GLY A 13 -3.48 4.95 10.03
CA GLY A 13 -4.74 5.28 10.67
C GLY A 13 -5.78 4.19 10.53
N ARG A 14 -6.29 3.75 11.68
CA ARG A 14 -7.48 2.93 11.78
C ARG A 14 -8.59 3.61 10.97
N ALA A 15 -8.89 3.06 9.81
CA ALA A 15 -10.16 3.34 9.17
C ALA A 15 -11.23 2.80 10.12
N ASP A 16 -11.88 3.71 10.82
CA ASP A 16 -12.94 3.40 11.78
C ASP A 16 -14.12 2.79 11.03
N ALA A 17 -14.21 1.48 11.04
CA ALA A 17 -15.34 0.73 10.50
C ALA A 17 -16.53 0.83 11.47
N THR A 18 -16.89 2.02 11.88
CA THR A 18 -18.17 2.30 12.54
C THR A 18 -19.21 2.67 11.49
N GLN A 19 -19.80 1.63 10.93
CA GLN A 19 -20.92 1.71 10.01
C GLN A 19 -22.17 2.25 10.68
N ASN A 20 -22.63 3.38 10.19
CA ASN A 20 -24.04 3.72 10.23
C ASN A 20 -24.76 2.95 9.10
N ARG A 21 -25.35 1.80 9.44
CA ARG A 21 -26.24 1.06 8.53
C ARG A 21 -27.55 1.79 8.41
N THR A 22 -27.78 2.42 7.26
CA THR A 22 -29.12 2.76 6.78
C THR A 22 -29.64 1.59 5.94
N PRO A 23 -30.82 1.00 6.25
CA PRO A 23 -31.34 -0.10 5.44
C PRO A 23 -31.98 0.45 4.16
N GLY A 24 -31.49 -0.01 3.02
CA GLY A 24 -32.17 0.18 1.73
C GLY A 24 -31.33 0.72 0.61
N SER A 25 -30.36 -0.02 0.13
CA SER A 25 -29.95 -0.09 -1.28
C SER A 25 -29.04 -1.30 -1.43
N ASP A 26 -29.46 -2.25 -2.28
CA ASP A 26 -28.64 -3.37 -2.75
C ASP A 26 -27.52 -2.85 -3.68
N GLN A 27 -26.57 -2.13 -3.13
CA GLN A 27 -25.28 -1.92 -3.74
C GLN A 27 -24.33 -2.86 -3.02
N HIS A 28 -23.87 -3.89 -3.73
CA HIS A 28 -22.71 -4.68 -3.33
C HIS A 28 -21.51 -3.72 -3.30
N SER A 29 -21.32 -3.02 -2.20
CA SER A 29 -20.09 -2.27 -1.98
C SER A 29 -19.00 -3.31 -1.72
N VAL A 30 -18.15 -3.56 -2.69
CA VAL A 30 -16.94 -4.33 -2.52
C VAL A 30 -16.06 -3.51 -1.57
N ALA A 31 -15.98 -3.95 -0.32
CA ALA A 31 -15.18 -3.28 0.68
C ALA A 31 -13.71 -3.45 0.31
N GLY A 32 -12.98 -2.36 0.17
CA GLY A 32 -11.53 -2.37 0.09
C GLY A 32 -10.92 -2.96 1.38
N GLY A 33 -9.75 -3.57 1.30
CA GLY A 33 -9.13 -4.18 2.46
C GLY A 33 -7.68 -4.63 2.24
N VAL A 34 -7.09 -5.10 3.33
CA VAL A 34 -5.79 -5.75 3.30
C VAL A 34 -5.90 -7.09 2.59
N ILE A 35 -5.13 -7.25 1.50
CA ILE A 35 -5.06 -8.52 0.74
C ILE A 35 -3.94 -9.39 1.31
N ALA A 36 -2.77 -8.80 1.57
CA ALA A 36 -1.60 -9.53 2.05
C ALA A 36 -0.69 -8.64 2.89
N LEU A 37 0.02 -9.27 3.81
CA LEU A 37 1.10 -8.66 4.59
C LEU A 37 2.28 -9.63 4.63
N ALA A 38 3.44 -9.17 4.18
CA ALA A 38 4.70 -9.85 4.38
C ALA A 38 5.55 -9.09 5.41
N VAL A 39 6.26 -9.83 6.24
CA VAL A 39 7.10 -9.29 7.33
C VAL A 39 8.50 -9.87 7.18
N GLY A 40 9.49 -8.99 7.14
CA GLY A 40 10.91 -9.37 7.08
C GLY A 40 11.55 -9.56 8.46
N PRO A 41 12.84 -9.88 8.50
CA PRO A 41 13.59 -9.94 9.75
C PRO A 41 13.72 -8.55 10.38
N THR A 42 13.55 -8.47 11.69
CA THR A 42 13.71 -7.22 12.44
C THR A 42 15.15 -6.70 12.35
N ASP A 43 15.29 -5.43 12.00
CA ASP A 43 16.57 -4.71 12.08
C ASP A 43 16.88 -4.40 13.55
N ALA A 44 17.78 -5.17 14.14
CA ALA A 44 18.11 -5.07 15.56
C ALA A 44 18.76 -3.73 15.96
N ASN A 45 19.33 -2.97 15.01
CA ASN A 45 19.94 -1.66 15.30
C ASN A 45 18.90 -0.57 15.54
N TYR A 46 17.70 -0.75 14.94
CA TYR A 46 16.64 0.25 14.96
C TYR A 46 15.35 -0.25 15.61
N ASP A 47 15.32 -1.55 16.01
CA ASP A 47 14.08 -2.20 16.49
C ASP A 47 12.91 -2.00 15.51
N PHE A 48 13.22 -2.15 14.21
CA PHE A 48 12.28 -1.95 13.11
C PHE A 48 12.12 -3.23 12.29
N THR A 49 10.88 -3.59 12.01
CA THR A 49 10.55 -4.77 11.21
C THR A 49 10.09 -4.34 9.82
N PRO A 50 10.83 -4.68 8.74
CA PRO A 50 10.41 -4.39 7.38
C PRO A 50 9.09 -5.08 7.05
N THR A 51 8.22 -4.37 6.31
CA THR A 51 6.92 -4.92 5.91
C THR A 51 6.63 -4.63 4.44
N ILE A 52 5.84 -5.50 3.81
CA ILE A 52 5.16 -5.24 2.54
C ILE A 52 3.68 -5.43 2.77
N LEU A 53 2.90 -4.36 2.60
CA LEU A 53 1.45 -4.35 2.76
C LEU A 53 0.78 -4.20 1.40
N LEU A 54 -0.05 -5.17 1.02
CA LEU A 54 -0.88 -5.13 -0.18
C LEU A 54 -2.32 -4.79 0.18
N LEU A 55 -2.83 -3.71 -0.40
CA LEU A 55 -4.20 -3.24 -0.23
C LEU A 55 -4.94 -3.24 -1.57
N ALA A 56 -6.24 -3.52 -1.52
CA ALA A 56 -7.17 -3.23 -2.60
C ALA A 56 -8.16 -2.16 -2.15
N SER A 57 -8.41 -1.18 -3.00
CA SER A 57 -9.42 -0.15 -2.79
C SER A 57 -10.30 -0.07 -4.02
N PRO A 58 -11.63 -0.21 -3.90
CA PRO A 58 -12.51 -0.05 -5.05
C PRO A 58 -12.44 1.39 -5.55
N ILE A 59 -12.43 1.57 -6.87
CA ILE A 59 -12.46 2.88 -7.50
C ILE A 59 -13.93 3.28 -7.67
N PRO A 60 -14.35 4.43 -7.13
CA PRO A 60 -15.71 4.94 -7.34
C PRO A 60 -16.01 5.12 -8.83
N ALA A 61 -17.26 4.91 -9.24
CA ALA A 61 -17.67 4.97 -10.63
C ALA A 61 -17.50 6.37 -11.28
N ASP A 62 -17.39 7.40 -10.47
CA ASP A 62 -17.18 8.81 -10.87
C ASP A 62 -15.68 9.20 -10.87
N THR A 63 -14.79 8.27 -10.55
CA THR A 63 -13.33 8.49 -10.49
C THR A 63 -12.67 7.74 -11.65
N THR A 64 -11.80 8.41 -12.40
CA THR A 64 -11.03 7.71 -13.43
C THR A 64 -9.83 6.96 -12.83
N PRO A 65 -9.31 5.91 -13.50
CA PRO A 65 -8.09 5.22 -13.08
C PRO A 65 -6.89 6.15 -12.85
N GLU A 66 -6.69 7.14 -13.71
CA GLU A 66 -5.61 8.12 -13.59
C GLU A 66 -5.79 9.04 -12.38
N GLN A 67 -7.04 9.42 -12.08
CA GLN A 67 -7.36 10.18 -10.87
C GLN A 67 -7.07 9.35 -9.62
N ALA A 68 -7.47 8.07 -9.58
CA ALA A 68 -7.21 7.18 -8.46
C ALA A 68 -5.70 7.01 -8.20
N LEU A 69 -4.88 6.85 -9.25
CA LEU A 69 -3.43 6.79 -9.14
C LEU A 69 -2.83 8.10 -8.62
N THR A 70 -3.33 9.24 -9.09
CA THR A 70 -2.87 10.57 -8.64
C THR A 70 -3.23 10.82 -7.18
N GLU A 71 -4.47 10.53 -6.78
CA GLU A 71 -4.92 10.66 -5.40
C GLU A 71 -4.15 9.75 -4.44
N SER A 72 -3.78 8.56 -4.90
CA SER A 72 -2.91 7.63 -4.15
C SER A 72 -1.54 8.24 -3.82
N ALA A 73 -0.98 9.09 -4.71
CA ALA A 73 0.29 9.78 -4.46
C ALA A 73 0.14 10.83 -3.35
N VAL A 74 -0.90 11.65 -3.45
CA VAL A 74 -1.22 12.70 -2.47
C VAL A 74 -1.47 12.05 -1.10
N ALA A 75 -2.29 11.00 -1.06
CA ALA A 75 -2.62 10.29 0.17
C ALA A 75 -1.37 9.76 0.90
N LEU A 76 -0.38 9.25 0.18
CA LEU A 76 0.88 8.79 0.80
C LEU A 76 1.61 9.94 1.51
N SER A 77 1.70 11.10 0.86
CA SER A 77 2.36 12.27 1.43
C SER A 77 1.60 12.86 2.62
N ASP A 78 0.28 12.81 2.59
CA ASP A 78 -0.58 13.39 3.63
C ASP A 78 -0.69 12.47 4.86
N GLN A 79 -0.67 11.15 4.65
CA GLN A 79 -0.83 10.16 5.73
C GLN A 79 0.43 9.98 6.57
N VAL A 80 1.61 10.26 6.01
CA VAL A 80 2.89 10.04 6.68
C VAL A 80 3.56 11.37 7.01
N PRO A 81 3.53 11.82 8.28
CA PRO A 81 4.14 13.08 8.68
C PRO A 81 5.61 13.16 8.29
N GLY A 82 5.99 14.23 7.60
CA GLY A 82 7.37 14.46 7.17
C GLY A 82 7.83 13.60 6.00
N PHE A 83 6.91 12.89 5.33
CA PHE A 83 7.23 12.14 4.11
C PHE A 83 7.77 13.08 3.03
N ARG A 84 8.88 12.66 2.43
CA ARG A 84 9.48 13.34 1.28
C ARG A 84 9.56 12.37 0.11
N MET A 85 8.81 12.66 -0.93
CA MET A 85 8.91 11.95 -2.19
C MET A 85 10.30 12.17 -2.79
N LEU A 86 10.98 11.09 -3.14
CA LEU A 86 12.27 11.10 -3.82
C LEU A 86 12.10 10.80 -5.31
N ASP A 87 11.20 9.89 -5.64
CA ASP A 87 10.96 9.44 -7.01
C ASP A 87 9.50 9.06 -7.22
N ASP A 88 8.98 9.35 -8.43
CA ASP A 88 7.65 8.97 -8.91
C ASP A 88 7.77 8.63 -10.40
N CYS A 89 7.78 7.35 -10.73
CA CYS A 89 8.03 6.90 -12.08
C CYS A 89 7.04 5.81 -12.54
N PRO A 90 6.75 5.73 -13.85
CA PRO A 90 6.01 4.62 -14.41
C PRO A 90 6.72 3.29 -14.14
N TRP A 91 5.95 2.26 -13.82
CA TRP A 91 6.50 0.93 -13.57
C TRP A 91 6.31 0.04 -14.80
N PRO A 92 7.40 -0.38 -15.48
CA PRO A 92 7.31 -0.97 -16.84
C PRO A 92 6.89 -2.45 -16.87
N THR A 93 6.82 -3.13 -15.71
CA THR A 93 6.62 -4.59 -15.66
C THR A 93 5.25 -5.03 -15.17
N THR A 94 4.36 -4.09 -14.91
CA THR A 94 2.98 -4.32 -14.50
C THR A 94 2.03 -3.74 -15.55
N PRO A 95 0.70 -3.92 -15.44
CA PRO A 95 -0.26 -3.36 -16.39
C PRO A 95 -0.05 -1.87 -16.67
N GLU A 96 -0.51 -1.42 -17.81
CA GLU A 96 -0.22 -0.13 -18.45
C GLU A 96 -0.32 1.14 -17.57
N SER A 97 -0.92 1.06 -16.37
CA SER A 97 -1.14 2.21 -15.48
C SER A 97 -0.41 2.09 -14.14
N ALA A 98 0.63 1.27 -14.05
CA ALA A 98 1.34 1.10 -12.78
C ALA A 98 2.38 2.19 -12.54
N GLN A 99 2.53 2.57 -11.27
CA GLN A 99 3.49 3.57 -10.83
C GLN A 99 4.25 3.11 -9.59
N LEU A 100 5.55 3.42 -9.56
CA LEU A 100 6.39 3.27 -8.38
C LEU A 100 6.70 4.63 -7.79
N ARG A 101 6.45 4.79 -6.49
CA ARG A 101 6.83 5.97 -5.71
C ARG A 101 7.75 5.56 -4.58
N THR A 102 8.86 6.27 -4.47
CA THR A 102 9.83 6.06 -3.39
C THR A 102 9.97 7.34 -2.60
N GLY A 103 9.97 7.22 -1.30
CA GLY A 103 10.17 8.36 -0.42
C GLY A 103 10.76 7.97 0.93
N ILE A 104 11.08 8.97 1.71
CA ILE A 104 11.67 8.82 3.04
C ILE A 104 10.91 9.64 4.08
N TYR A 105 10.92 9.16 5.31
CA TYR A 105 10.42 9.90 6.47
C TYR A 105 11.17 9.46 7.74
N ILE A 106 10.93 10.17 8.83
CA ILE A 106 11.50 9.82 10.14
C ILE A 106 10.37 9.34 11.05
N GLN A 107 10.49 8.12 11.56
CA GLN A 107 9.61 7.57 12.59
C GLN A 107 10.34 7.55 13.93
N GLY A 108 9.98 8.47 14.82
CA GLY A 108 10.75 8.67 16.05
C GLY A 108 12.15 9.19 15.74
N ARG A 109 13.15 8.29 15.77
CA ARG A 109 14.55 8.58 15.41
C ARG A 109 15.05 7.69 14.27
N VAL A 110 14.18 6.90 13.72
CA VAL A 110 14.52 5.89 12.70
C VAL A 110 14.23 6.47 11.31
N PRO A 111 15.23 6.54 10.41
CA PRO A 111 15.01 6.91 9.02
C PRO A 111 14.39 5.73 8.27
N ILE A 112 13.22 5.94 7.70
CA ILE A 112 12.45 4.94 6.97
C ILE A 112 12.44 5.27 5.49
N THR A 113 12.63 4.27 4.65
CA THR A 113 12.35 4.30 3.22
C THR A 113 11.05 3.55 2.96
N ALA A 114 10.14 4.19 2.23
CA ALA A 114 8.91 3.59 1.76
C ALA A 114 8.90 3.55 0.23
N CYS A 115 8.59 2.37 -0.33
CA CYS A 115 8.36 2.16 -1.75
C CYS A 115 6.91 1.73 -1.93
N ARG A 116 6.14 2.47 -2.74
CA ARG A 116 4.76 2.12 -3.05
C ARG A 116 4.61 1.88 -4.55
N TRP A 117 4.19 0.67 -4.89
CA TRP A 117 3.67 0.32 -6.20
C TRP A 117 2.16 0.51 -6.19
N ALA A 118 1.65 1.18 -7.20
CA ALA A 118 0.22 1.38 -7.38
C ALA A 118 -0.16 1.01 -8.82
N TRP A 119 -1.23 0.22 -8.99
CA TRP A 119 -1.74 -0.15 -10.30
C TRP A 119 -3.24 -0.38 -10.26
N ILE A 120 -3.85 -0.35 -11.44
CA ILE A 120 -5.27 -0.60 -11.59
C ILE A 120 -5.49 -2.06 -11.97
N HIS A 121 -6.44 -2.70 -11.31
CA HIS A 121 -6.90 -4.03 -11.61
C HIS A 121 -8.42 -4.00 -11.85
N SER A 122 -8.88 -4.65 -12.93
CA SER A 122 -10.28 -4.81 -13.23
C SER A 122 -10.69 -6.28 -13.13
N ASP A 123 -11.77 -6.57 -12.41
CA ASP A 123 -12.38 -7.90 -12.38
C ASP A 123 -13.41 -8.12 -13.51
N GLY A 124 -13.55 -7.14 -14.41
CA GLY A 124 -14.52 -7.10 -15.50
C GLY A 124 -15.84 -6.42 -15.13
N THR A 125 -16.05 -6.11 -13.86
CA THR A 125 -17.25 -5.41 -13.36
C THR A 125 -16.86 -4.14 -12.59
N ASN A 126 -15.80 -4.23 -11.79
CA ASN A 126 -15.31 -3.15 -10.96
C ASN A 126 -13.82 -2.95 -11.17
N ASP A 127 -13.40 -1.71 -11.02
CA ASP A 127 -11.99 -1.34 -11.01
C ASP A 127 -11.50 -1.15 -9.56
N PHE A 128 -10.29 -1.62 -9.32
CA PHE A 128 -9.63 -1.53 -8.02
C PHE A 128 -8.28 -0.85 -8.18
N LEU A 129 -7.97 0.05 -7.27
CA LEU A 129 -6.62 0.50 -7.03
C LEU A 129 -5.93 -0.50 -6.11
N LEU A 130 -4.94 -1.20 -6.62
CA LEU A 130 -4.05 -2.04 -5.84
C LEU A 130 -2.81 -1.24 -5.45
N THR A 131 -2.44 -1.31 -4.17
CA THR A 131 -1.21 -0.68 -3.69
C THR A 131 -0.40 -1.67 -2.87
N ALA A 132 0.85 -1.89 -3.26
CA ALA A 132 1.84 -2.62 -2.46
C ALA A 132 2.83 -1.61 -1.87
N THR A 133 2.87 -1.50 -0.54
CA THR A 133 3.78 -0.58 0.14
C THR A 133 4.80 -1.37 0.94
N ALA A 134 6.06 -1.24 0.57
CA ALA A 134 7.19 -1.76 1.32
C ALA A 134 7.78 -0.66 2.20
N THR A 135 8.00 -0.96 3.49
CA THR A 135 8.66 -0.06 4.43
C THR A 135 9.84 -0.77 5.10
N MET A 136 10.96 -0.07 5.19
CA MET A 136 12.19 -0.58 5.81
C MET A 136 13.04 0.57 6.32
N THR A 137 13.99 0.28 7.19
CA THR A 137 14.96 1.31 7.57
C THR A 137 15.77 1.74 6.33
N THR A 138 16.10 3.03 6.24
CA THR A 138 16.88 3.54 5.09
C THR A 138 18.23 2.82 4.94
N PRO A 139 18.98 2.47 5.99
CA PRO A 139 20.19 1.66 5.86
C PRO A 139 19.95 0.25 5.32
N ALA A 140 18.81 -0.37 5.67
CA ALA A 140 18.47 -1.71 5.18
C ALA A 140 18.00 -1.72 3.72
N PHE A 141 17.57 -0.59 3.17
CA PHE A 141 17.06 -0.48 1.80
C PHE A 141 18.01 -1.07 0.76
N SER A 142 19.30 -0.78 0.86
CA SER A 142 20.31 -1.28 -0.09
C SER A 142 20.43 -2.81 -0.14
N ASN A 143 20.09 -3.48 0.97
CA ASN A 143 20.18 -4.94 1.08
C ASN A 143 18.85 -5.64 0.77
N LEU A 144 17.73 -4.98 1.01
CA LEU A 144 16.39 -5.57 0.91
C LEU A 144 15.64 -5.20 -0.37
N ASN A 145 16.09 -4.18 -1.11
CA ASN A 145 15.37 -3.70 -2.30
C ASN A 145 15.20 -4.78 -3.37
N GLU A 146 16.20 -5.64 -3.59
CA GLU A 146 16.12 -6.72 -4.57
C GLU A 146 15.12 -7.79 -4.16
N ASP A 147 15.09 -8.17 -2.89
CA ASP A 147 14.13 -9.14 -2.35
C ASP A 147 12.70 -8.59 -2.40
N VAL A 148 12.53 -7.33 -2.00
CA VAL A 148 11.25 -6.62 -2.08
C VAL A 148 10.76 -6.57 -3.52
N LEU A 149 11.64 -6.21 -4.46
CA LEU A 149 11.32 -6.18 -5.87
C LEU A 149 10.92 -7.57 -6.39
N ALA A 150 11.66 -8.61 -6.03
CA ALA A 150 11.35 -9.99 -6.43
C ALA A 150 9.96 -10.41 -5.91
N ILE A 151 9.60 -10.06 -4.67
CA ILE A 151 8.28 -10.32 -4.10
C ILE A 151 7.19 -9.59 -4.92
N ILE A 152 7.35 -8.30 -5.16
CA ILE A 152 6.37 -7.50 -5.92
C ILE A 152 6.20 -8.06 -7.34
N MET A 153 7.30 -8.41 -8.02
CA MET A 153 7.27 -8.98 -9.37
C MET A 153 6.63 -10.37 -9.43
N SER A 154 6.60 -11.10 -8.31
CA SER A 154 5.95 -12.41 -8.22
C SER A 154 4.45 -12.34 -7.90
N MET A 155 3.92 -11.16 -7.60
CA MET A 155 2.50 -10.99 -7.27
C MET A 155 1.64 -11.18 -8.51
N GLU A 156 0.72 -12.13 -8.44
CA GLU A 156 -0.31 -12.36 -9.44
C GLU A 156 -1.69 -12.10 -8.82
N VAL A 157 -2.48 -11.24 -9.45
CA VAL A 157 -3.88 -11.05 -9.06
C VAL A 157 -4.73 -11.98 -9.92
N ARG A 158 -5.42 -12.92 -9.28
CA ARG A 158 -6.32 -13.87 -9.95
C ARG A 158 -7.76 -13.50 -9.64
N ASN A 159 -8.56 -13.39 -10.68
CA ASN A 159 -10.00 -13.27 -10.53
C ASN A 159 -10.53 -14.62 -10.05
N GLY A 160 -11.20 -14.62 -8.91
CA GLY A 160 -11.82 -15.80 -8.32
C GLY A 160 -13.13 -16.20 -9.00
#